data_098c6c404d7e210c5b8333cfe1527861
#
_entry.id   098c6c404d7e210c5b8333cfe1527861
#
_cell.length_a   1.000
_cell.length_b   1.000
_cell.length_c   1.000
_cell.angle_alpha   90.00
_cell.angle_beta   90.00
_cell.angle_gamma   90.00
#
_symmetry.space_group_name_H-M   'P 1'
#
loop_
_entity.id
_entity.type
_entity.pdbx_description
1 polymer ?
#
loop_
_entity_poly.entity_id
_entity_poly.type
_entity_poly.pdbx_seq_one_letter_code
_entity_poly.pdbx_strand_id
1 'polypeptide(L)'
;MRFINPKTDFAFKKIFGSSESKDILISFLNAMVYNSELVIQDLEIIDPYLAPKVTGLKDTYLDVKAQLNTGEIVIIEMQVINVEAFTKRVLYNAAKTYSLQLDVGQGYRFLKPVIALTITDFIQFENTNSGISHFIFKEKNQNFNYSENELELVFVELPKFQKSLEQLETLTDKWIYFMQSARILETVPETLETVPQIQRAFQIANQTNLTREELDEVEKVELFLQDQRNAISFAENEARQEKAVEIARQLLNILDDQTISRTTGLSLAEIQNLRS
;
A
#
# COMPACT_ATOMS: atom_id res chain seq x y z
N MET A 1 14.23 21.96 -3.86
CA MET A 1 12.91 21.79 -3.21
C MET A 1 12.94 20.50 -2.42
N ARG A 2 12.08 20.36 -1.42
CA ARG A 2 11.90 19.04 -0.75
C ARG A 2 10.43 18.70 -0.82
N PHE A 3 10.13 17.45 -1.13
CA PHE A 3 8.75 16.95 -1.16
C PHE A 3 8.49 16.03 0.03
N ILE A 4 7.27 16.03 0.55
CA ILE A 4 6.85 15.07 1.57
C ILE A 4 6.73 13.69 0.95
N ASN A 5 6.84 12.67 1.77
CA ASN A 5 6.71 11.28 1.33
C ASN A 5 5.24 10.94 1.06
N PRO A 6 4.81 10.73 -0.20
CA PRO A 6 3.40 10.47 -0.53
C PRO A 6 2.86 9.16 0.05
N LYS A 7 3.74 8.29 0.57
CA LYS A 7 3.37 7.02 1.21
C LYS A 7 2.95 7.17 2.68
N THR A 8 3.15 8.33 3.30
CA THR A 8 2.67 8.57 4.67
C THR A 8 1.19 8.92 4.67
N ASP A 9 0.48 8.53 5.72
CA ASP A 9 -0.96 8.79 5.90
C ASP A 9 -1.31 10.27 5.69
N PHE A 10 -0.56 11.16 6.35
CA PHE A 10 -0.75 12.61 6.21
C PHE A 10 -0.59 13.09 4.76
N ALA A 11 0.53 12.73 4.10
CA ALA A 11 0.80 13.17 2.74
C ALA A 11 -0.19 12.57 1.75
N PHE A 12 -0.53 11.29 1.91
CA PHE A 12 -1.50 10.61 1.05
C PHE A 12 -2.87 11.29 1.09
N LYS A 13 -3.40 11.54 2.28
CA LYS A 13 -4.67 12.23 2.49
C LYS A 13 -4.62 13.67 1.95
N LYS A 14 -3.52 14.38 2.15
CA LYS A 14 -3.34 15.76 1.63
C LYS A 14 -3.33 15.80 0.10
N ILE A 15 -2.68 14.83 -0.56
CA ILE A 15 -2.56 14.79 -2.02
C ILE A 15 -3.84 14.27 -2.69
N PHE A 16 -4.46 13.23 -2.12
CA PHE A 16 -5.54 12.50 -2.79
C PHE A 16 -6.91 12.64 -2.11
N GLY A 17 -6.96 13.05 -0.84
CA GLY A 17 -8.18 13.05 -0.03
C GLY A 17 -8.91 14.40 0.04
N SER A 18 -8.41 15.45 -0.61
CA SER A 18 -9.03 16.77 -0.62
C SER A 18 -9.98 16.94 -1.80
N SER A 19 -11.11 17.62 -1.61
CA SER A 19 -12.02 18.01 -2.69
C SER A 19 -11.33 18.86 -3.78
N GLU A 20 -10.29 19.60 -3.41
CA GLU A 20 -9.47 20.38 -4.34
C GLU A 20 -8.52 19.50 -5.19
N SER A 21 -8.30 18.25 -4.77
CA SER A 21 -7.42 17.28 -5.44
C SER A 21 -8.19 16.25 -6.29
N LYS A 22 -9.45 16.52 -6.59
CA LYS A 22 -10.35 15.61 -7.30
C LYS A 22 -9.78 15.12 -8.64
N ASP A 23 -9.22 16.00 -9.44
CA ASP A 23 -8.57 15.65 -10.72
C ASP A 23 -7.31 14.81 -10.54
N ILE A 24 -6.55 15.02 -9.46
CA ILE A 24 -5.41 14.20 -9.07
C ILE A 24 -5.88 12.78 -8.77
N LEU A 25 -6.93 12.64 -7.94
CA LEU A 25 -7.50 11.35 -7.58
C LEU A 25 -8.07 10.60 -8.79
N ILE A 26 -8.80 11.29 -9.69
CA ILE A 26 -9.31 10.71 -10.94
C ILE A 26 -8.16 10.16 -11.80
N SER A 27 -7.11 10.96 -12.01
CA SER A 27 -5.93 10.53 -12.78
C SER A 27 -5.24 9.32 -12.16
N PHE A 28 -5.08 9.33 -10.85
CA PHE A 28 -4.46 8.24 -10.09
C PHE A 28 -5.28 6.94 -10.17
N LEU A 29 -6.59 7.02 -9.97
CA LEU A 29 -7.48 5.86 -10.04
C LEU A 29 -7.56 5.27 -11.45
N ASN A 30 -7.65 6.11 -12.49
CA ASN A 30 -7.59 5.63 -13.88
C ASN A 30 -6.27 4.90 -14.17
N ALA A 31 -5.17 5.37 -13.59
CA ALA A 31 -3.87 4.72 -13.74
C ALA A 31 -3.79 3.38 -13.00
N MET A 32 -4.25 3.31 -11.75
CA MET A 32 -4.06 2.14 -10.89
C MET A 32 -5.10 1.04 -11.10
N VAL A 33 -6.36 1.42 -11.34
CA VAL A 33 -7.48 0.47 -11.45
C VAL A 33 -7.77 0.11 -12.91
N TYR A 34 -7.64 1.06 -13.83
CA TYR A 34 -8.06 0.90 -15.22
C TYR A 34 -6.90 0.96 -16.22
N ASN A 35 -5.67 0.68 -15.75
CA ASN A 35 -4.48 0.61 -16.61
C ASN A 35 -4.32 1.83 -17.55
N SER A 36 -4.59 3.02 -17.02
CA SER A 36 -4.55 4.31 -17.72
C SER A 36 -5.68 4.56 -18.74
N GLU A 37 -6.69 3.71 -18.78
CA GLU A 37 -7.92 4.00 -19.52
C GLU A 37 -8.73 5.08 -18.78
N LEU A 38 -9.31 6.02 -19.53
CA LEU A 38 -10.08 7.14 -18.97
C LEU A 38 -11.53 6.72 -18.66
N VAL A 39 -11.71 5.80 -17.74
CA VAL A 39 -13.01 5.27 -17.30
C VAL A 39 -13.69 6.23 -16.34
N ILE A 40 -12.96 6.69 -15.33
CA ILE A 40 -13.46 7.65 -14.34
C ILE A 40 -13.35 9.06 -14.93
N GLN A 41 -14.47 9.73 -15.12
CA GLN A 41 -14.55 11.12 -15.59
C GLN A 41 -14.85 12.10 -14.46
N ASP A 42 -15.55 11.62 -13.43
CA ASP A 42 -15.93 12.39 -12.26
C ASP A 42 -16.06 11.50 -11.03
N LEU A 43 -15.89 12.06 -9.85
CA LEU A 43 -16.10 11.38 -8.57
C LEU A 43 -16.44 12.41 -7.47
N GLU A 44 -16.98 11.91 -6.37
CA GLU A 44 -17.17 12.68 -5.14
C GLU A 44 -16.35 12.02 -4.03
N ILE A 45 -15.49 12.83 -3.37
CA ILE A 45 -14.75 12.37 -2.18
C ILE A 45 -15.72 12.45 -1.02
N ILE A 46 -15.94 11.34 -0.34
CA ILE A 46 -16.90 11.20 0.76
C ILE A 46 -16.19 10.84 2.06
N ASP A 47 -16.92 10.93 3.19
CA ASP A 47 -16.36 10.63 4.50
C ASP A 47 -15.72 9.23 4.55
N PRO A 48 -14.41 9.12 4.84
CA PRO A 48 -13.71 7.85 4.92
C PRO A 48 -14.03 7.06 6.21
N TYR A 49 -14.76 7.63 7.14
CA TYR A 49 -15.14 6.94 8.37
C TYR A 49 -16.25 5.90 8.12
N LEU A 50 -16.01 4.68 8.57
CA LEU A 50 -16.98 3.59 8.54
C LEU A 50 -17.53 3.35 9.94
N ALA A 51 -18.58 4.10 10.31
CA ALA A 51 -19.24 3.96 11.58
C ALA A 51 -19.84 2.55 11.76
N PRO A 52 -19.68 1.88 12.91
CA PRO A 52 -20.36 0.63 13.16
C PRO A 52 -21.86 0.87 13.35
N LYS A 53 -22.71 0.11 12.66
CA LYS A 53 -24.17 0.13 12.88
C LYS A 53 -24.60 -0.52 14.18
N VAL A 54 -23.72 -1.26 14.84
CA VAL A 54 -23.98 -1.98 16.10
C VAL A 54 -22.89 -1.62 17.11
N THR A 55 -23.31 -1.30 18.34
CA THR A 55 -22.38 -0.98 19.44
C THR A 55 -21.42 -2.16 19.69
N GLY A 56 -20.14 -1.87 19.82
CA GLY A 56 -19.09 -2.87 20.07
C GLY A 56 -18.42 -3.46 18.82
N LEU A 57 -18.87 -3.10 17.62
CA LEU A 57 -18.11 -3.39 16.39
C LEU A 57 -16.94 -2.41 16.24
N LYS A 58 -15.89 -2.88 15.55
CA LYS A 58 -14.66 -2.10 15.34
C LYS A 58 -14.93 -0.88 14.47
N ASP A 59 -14.50 0.29 14.94
CA ASP A 59 -14.38 1.49 14.12
C ASP A 59 -13.32 1.29 13.02
N THR A 60 -13.57 1.90 11.88
CA THR A 60 -12.63 1.84 10.75
C THR A 60 -12.52 3.20 10.10
N TYR A 61 -11.28 3.66 9.93
CA TYR A 61 -10.95 4.85 9.17
C TYR A 61 -10.16 4.42 7.95
N LEU A 62 -10.59 4.84 6.79
CA LEU A 62 -9.89 4.67 5.50
C LEU A 62 -9.06 5.91 5.21
N ASP A 63 -8.07 5.80 4.33
CA ASP A 63 -7.30 6.99 3.95
C ASP A 63 -8.12 7.88 3.03
N VAL A 64 -8.72 7.32 1.98
CA VAL A 64 -9.61 8.02 1.06
C VAL A 64 -10.79 7.13 0.72
N LYS A 65 -11.98 7.75 0.58
CA LYS A 65 -13.19 7.10 0.08
C LYS A 65 -13.87 8.02 -0.91
N ALA A 66 -14.25 7.48 -2.05
CA ALA A 66 -14.90 8.22 -3.12
C ALA A 66 -16.04 7.43 -3.75
N GLN A 67 -17.03 8.15 -4.27
CA GLN A 67 -18.07 7.59 -5.13
C GLN A 67 -17.81 8.04 -6.56
N LEU A 68 -17.73 7.09 -7.48
CA LEU A 68 -17.52 7.35 -8.90
C LEU A 68 -18.82 7.79 -9.58
N ASN A 69 -18.69 8.50 -10.70
CA ASN A 69 -19.82 8.88 -11.54
C ASN A 69 -20.57 7.68 -12.14
N THR A 70 -19.92 6.53 -12.23
CA THR A 70 -20.49 5.23 -12.65
C THR A 70 -21.28 4.55 -11.52
N GLY A 71 -21.12 5.03 -10.28
CA GLY A 71 -21.87 4.61 -9.10
C GLY A 71 -21.07 3.76 -8.11
N GLU A 72 -19.95 3.17 -8.50
CA GLU A 72 -19.10 2.37 -7.62
C GLU A 72 -18.51 3.20 -6.48
N ILE A 73 -18.24 2.56 -5.35
CA ILE A 73 -17.51 3.15 -4.24
C ILE A 73 -16.07 2.65 -4.29
N VAL A 74 -15.13 3.58 -4.31
CA VAL A 74 -13.71 3.27 -4.18
C VAL A 74 -13.25 3.61 -2.77
N ILE A 75 -12.59 2.65 -2.12
CA ILE A 75 -11.84 2.88 -0.89
C ILE A 75 -10.35 2.70 -1.18
N ILE A 76 -9.51 3.56 -0.60
CA ILE A 76 -8.09 3.56 -0.85
C ILE A 76 -7.35 3.50 0.47
N GLU A 77 -6.36 2.64 0.57
CA GLU A 77 -5.47 2.52 1.72
C GLU A 77 -4.00 2.49 1.25
N MET A 78 -3.15 3.27 1.90
CA MET A 78 -1.70 3.23 1.76
C MET A 78 -1.08 2.51 2.95
N GLN A 79 -0.36 1.43 2.72
CA GLN A 79 0.26 0.62 3.77
C GLN A 79 1.77 0.53 3.60
N VAL A 80 2.50 1.10 4.56
CA VAL A 80 3.97 1.17 4.49
C VAL A 80 4.65 -0.03 5.13
N ILE A 81 4.04 -0.60 6.18
CA ILE A 81 4.61 -1.70 6.97
C ILE A 81 3.70 -2.91 6.86
N ASN A 82 4.29 -4.06 6.52
CA ASN A 82 3.54 -5.32 6.53
C ASN A 82 3.21 -5.72 7.97
N VAL A 83 1.92 -5.94 8.23
CA VAL A 83 1.43 -6.35 9.55
C VAL A 83 0.65 -7.65 9.42
N GLU A 84 0.62 -8.43 10.51
CA GLU A 84 -0.15 -9.66 10.56
C GLU A 84 -1.62 -9.43 10.19
N ALA A 85 -2.17 -10.36 9.42
CA ALA A 85 -3.56 -10.34 8.95
C ALA A 85 -3.96 -9.12 8.08
N PHE A 86 -2.99 -8.44 7.45
CA PHE A 86 -3.24 -7.28 6.60
C PHE A 86 -4.28 -7.56 5.50
N THR A 87 -4.14 -8.65 4.75
CA THR A 87 -5.09 -9.02 3.68
C THR A 87 -6.51 -9.27 4.20
N LYS A 88 -6.64 -9.80 5.43
CA LYS A 88 -7.95 -9.94 6.09
C LYS A 88 -8.58 -8.58 6.39
N ARG A 89 -7.76 -7.60 6.79
CA ARG A 89 -8.23 -6.23 7.04
C ARG A 89 -8.73 -5.57 5.76
N VAL A 90 -8.00 -5.71 4.65
CA VAL A 90 -8.42 -5.19 3.35
C VAL A 90 -9.79 -5.75 2.94
N LEU A 91 -9.95 -7.08 2.98
CA LEU A 91 -11.22 -7.72 2.69
C LEU A 91 -12.33 -7.29 3.66
N TYR A 92 -12.02 -7.18 4.95
CA TYR A 92 -12.99 -6.72 5.95
C TYR A 92 -13.48 -5.30 5.65
N ASN A 93 -12.58 -4.37 5.31
CA ASN A 93 -12.92 -2.98 5.00
C ASN A 93 -13.76 -2.89 3.73
N ALA A 94 -13.45 -3.65 2.69
CA ALA A 94 -14.24 -3.75 1.47
C ALA A 94 -15.65 -4.29 1.75
N ALA A 95 -15.76 -5.41 2.46
CA ALA A 95 -17.05 -6.01 2.83
C ALA A 95 -17.87 -5.10 3.76
N LYS A 96 -17.23 -4.42 4.71
CA LYS A 96 -17.88 -3.44 5.59
C LYS A 96 -18.41 -2.27 4.78
N THR A 97 -17.62 -1.72 3.86
CA THR A 97 -18.05 -0.63 2.97
C THR A 97 -19.27 -1.05 2.14
N TYR A 98 -19.26 -2.27 1.61
CA TYR A 98 -20.37 -2.81 0.85
C TYR A 98 -21.63 -2.99 1.71
N SER A 99 -21.51 -3.59 2.89
CA SER A 99 -22.63 -3.89 3.78
C SER A 99 -23.27 -2.66 4.43
N LEU A 100 -22.52 -1.56 4.61
CA LEU A 100 -23.00 -0.35 5.26
C LEU A 100 -23.79 0.58 4.32
N GLN A 101 -23.91 0.27 3.05
CA GLN A 101 -24.60 1.12 2.07
C GLN A 101 -26.11 1.18 2.27
N LEU A 102 -26.71 0.13 2.79
CA LEU A 102 -28.17 0.03 2.94
C LEU A 102 -28.64 0.37 4.36
N ASP A 103 -29.72 1.09 4.43
CA ASP A 103 -30.50 1.27 5.65
C ASP A 103 -31.57 0.19 5.83
N VAL A 104 -32.14 0.09 7.03
CA VAL A 104 -33.22 -0.86 7.32
C VAL A 104 -34.39 -0.65 6.39
N GLY A 105 -34.79 -1.71 5.67
CA GLY A 105 -35.91 -1.70 4.72
C GLY A 105 -35.55 -1.32 3.28
N GLN A 106 -34.28 -0.95 3.00
CA GLN A 106 -33.83 -0.73 1.64
C GLN A 106 -33.56 -2.07 0.90
N GLY A 107 -33.87 -2.13 -0.38
CA GLY A 107 -33.67 -3.32 -1.21
C GLY A 107 -32.21 -3.46 -1.67
N TYR A 108 -31.72 -4.69 -1.79
CA TYR A 108 -30.37 -5.02 -2.24
C TYR A 108 -29.98 -4.46 -3.62
N ARG A 109 -30.95 -4.15 -4.47
CA ARG A 109 -30.75 -3.52 -5.79
C ARG A 109 -30.06 -2.13 -5.73
N PHE A 110 -30.00 -1.53 -4.57
CA PHE A 110 -29.35 -0.21 -4.36
C PHE A 110 -27.90 -0.33 -3.92
N LEU A 111 -27.41 -1.55 -3.64
CA LEU A 111 -26.00 -1.77 -3.41
C LEU A 111 -25.19 -1.36 -4.65
N LYS A 112 -24.06 -0.75 -4.41
CA LYS A 112 -23.09 -0.35 -5.42
C LYS A 112 -21.83 -1.18 -5.25
N PRO A 113 -21.18 -1.57 -6.35
CA PRO A 113 -19.90 -2.26 -6.28
C PRO A 113 -18.88 -1.46 -5.47
N VAL A 114 -17.96 -2.18 -4.81
CA VAL A 114 -16.86 -1.60 -4.04
C VAL A 114 -15.53 -2.04 -4.61
N ILE A 115 -14.67 -1.08 -4.94
CA ILE A 115 -13.29 -1.30 -5.35
C ILE A 115 -12.40 -0.90 -4.16
N ALA A 116 -11.66 -1.85 -3.63
CA ALA A 116 -10.67 -1.60 -2.57
C ALA A 116 -9.27 -1.54 -3.18
N LEU A 117 -8.77 -0.33 -3.42
CA LEU A 117 -7.42 -0.07 -3.88
C LEU A 117 -6.47 0.01 -2.69
N THR A 118 -5.52 -0.90 -2.65
CA THR A 118 -4.50 -0.98 -1.60
C THR A 118 -3.11 -0.81 -2.21
N ILE A 119 -2.39 0.20 -1.75
CA ILE A 119 -1.01 0.47 -2.17
C ILE A 119 -0.08 0.01 -1.05
N THR A 120 0.92 -0.82 -1.37
CA THR A 120 1.87 -1.34 -0.39
C THR A 120 3.32 -0.92 -0.70
N ASP A 121 4.07 -0.56 0.35
CA ASP A 121 5.53 -0.33 0.28
C ASP A 121 6.31 -1.63 0.64
N PHE A 122 5.67 -2.78 0.44
CA PHE A 122 6.23 -4.12 0.62
C PHE A 122 5.61 -5.09 -0.39
N ILE A 123 6.28 -6.23 -0.61
CA ILE A 123 5.78 -7.31 -1.46
C ILE A 123 4.81 -8.17 -0.64
N GLN A 124 3.56 -8.27 -1.11
CA GLN A 124 2.50 -9.08 -0.51
C GLN A 124 2.35 -10.44 -1.21
N PHE A 125 2.52 -10.48 -2.53
CA PHE A 125 2.31 -11.67 -3.34
C PHE A 125 3.62 -12.09 -4.05
N GLU A 126 4.38 -12.97 -3.42
CA GLU A 126 5.68 -13.45 -3.96
C GLU A 126 5.54 -14.34 -5.20
N ASN A 127 4.35 -14.90 -5.44
CA ASN A 127 4.07 -15.82 -6.54
C ASN A 127 3.84 -15.13 -7.90
N THR A 128 3.93 -13.81 -7.97
CA THR A 128 3.78 -13.03 -9.20
C THR A 128 4.76 -11.86 -9.23
N ASN A 129 5.26 -11.52 -10.42
CA ASN A 129 6.09 -10.33 -10.65
C ASN A 129 5.26 -9.10 -11.04
N SER A 130 3.94 -9.25 -11.23
CA SER A 130 3.07 -8.11 -11.53
C SER A 130 3.04 -7.14 -10.35
N GLY A 131 3.28 -5.86 -10.62
CA GLY A 131 3.17 -4.80 -9.61
C GLY A 131 1.73 -4.45 -9.26
N ILE A 132 0.76 -4.81 -10.11
CA ILE A 132 -0.67 -4.60 -9.87
C ILE A 132 -1.38 -5.95 -10.00
N SER A 133 -2.23 -6.27 -9.03
CA SER A 133 -3.02 -7.49 -8.97
C SER A 133 -4.48 -7.18 -8.68
N HIS A 134 -5.40 -7.77 -9.45
CA HIS A 134 -6.83 -7.64 -9.30
C HIS A 134 -7.44 -8.95 -8.83
N PHE A 135 -8.23 -8.90 -7.76
CA PHE A 135 -8.94 -10.06 -7.20
C PHE A 135 -10.43 -9.83 -7.29
N ILE A 136 -11.12 -10.75 -7.96
CA ILE A 136 -12.57 -10.75 -8.17
C ILE A 136 -13.17 -12.11 -7.81
N PHE A 137 -14.46 -12.17 -7.62
CA PHE A 137 -15.16 -13.45 -7.39
C PHE A 137 -15.29 -14.27 -8.67
N LYS A 138 -14.79 -15.51 -8.62
CA LYS A 138 -14.89 -16.46 -9.75
C LYS A 138 -15.38 -17.82 -9.28
N GLU A 139 -16.08 -18.52 -10.16
CA GLU A 139 -16.39 -19.93 -9.96
C GLU A 139 -15.09 -20.74 -9.92
N LYS A 140 -14.99 -21.65 -8.95
CA LYS A 140 -13.73 -22.30 -8.58
C LYS A 140 -13.17 -23.25 -9.63
N ASN A 141 -14.05 -23.96 -10.37
CA ASN A 141 -13.64 -25.06 -11.23
C ASN A 141 -13.62 -24.67 -12.71
N GLN A 142 -14.58 -23.85 -13.14
CA GLN A 142 -14.76 -23.42 -14.53
C GLN A 142 -14.23 -22.00 -14.78
N ASN A 143 -13.86 -21.28 -13.72
CA ASN A 143 -13.17 -20.00 -13.76
C ASN A 143 -13.96 -18.87 -14.47
N PHE A 144 -15.30 -18.91 -14.47
CA PHE A 144 -16.11 -17.78 -14.92
C PHE A 144 -16.37 -16.79 -13.78
N ASN A 145 -16.55 -15.52 -14.14
CA ASN A 145 -16.78 -14.46 -13.17
C ASN A 145 -18.15 -14.62 -12.50
N TYR A 146 -18.25 -14.28 -11.22
CA TYR A 146 -19.54 -14.03 -10.58
C TYR A 146 -20.25 -12.87 -11.33
N SER A 147 -21.55 -12.93 -11.46
CA SER A 147 -22.35 -12.16 -12.45
C SER A 147 -22.05 -10.66 -12.50
N GLU A 148 -21.73 -10.06 -11.38
CA GLU A 148 -21.35 -8.65 -11.27
C GLU A 148 -20.14 -8.56 -10.34
N ASN A 149 -19.19 -7.67 -10.63
CA ASN A 149 -18.00 -7.46 -9.78
C ASN A 149 -18.37 -6.57 -8.58
N GLU A 150 -19.14 -7.12 -7.63
CA GLU A 150 -19.63 -6.40 -6.45
C GLU A 150 -18.50 -6.00 -5.50
N LEU A 151 -17.44 -6.82 -5.41
CA LEU A 151 -16.23 -6.52 -4.67
C LEU A 151 -15.01 -6.81 -5.53
N GLU A 152 -14.18 -5.80 -5.70
CA GLU A 152 -12.88 -5.93 -6.33
C GLU A 152 -11.78 -5.46 -5.37
N LEU A 153 -10.73 -6.28 -5.19
CA LEU A 153 -9.56 -5.89 -4.44
C LEU A 153 -8.41 -5.65 -5.43
N VAL A 154 -7.87 -4.44 -5.44
CA VAL A 154 -6.75 -4.05 -6.28
C VAL A 154 -5.55 -3.79 -5.39
N PHE A 155 -4.45 -4.51 -5.62
CA PHE A 155 -3.20 -4.31 -4.91
C PHE A 155 -2.16 -3.72 -5.85
N VAL A 156 -1.53 -2.62 -5.42
CA VAL A 156 -0.38 -1.98 -6.07
C VAL A 156 0.83 -2.15 -5.16
N GLU A 157 1.75 -3.03 -5.55
CA GLU A 157 2.94 -3.37 -4.76
C GLU A 157 4.12 -2.55 -5.28
N LEU A 158 4.35 -1.39 -4.69
CA LEU A 158 5.38 -0.45 -5.14
C LEU A 158 6.77 -1.08 -5.32
N PRO A 159 7.29 -1.96 -4.42
CA PRO A 159 8.63 -2.52 -4.58
C PRO A 159 8.85 -3.39 -5.82
N LYS A 160 7.78 -3.84 -6.49
CA LYS A 160 7.87 -4.60 -7.74
C LYS A 160 8.14 -3.72 -8.96
N PHE A 161 7.94 -2.41 -8.83
CA PHE A 161 8.20 -1.47 -9.91
C PHE A 161 9.69 -1.11 -9.95
N GLN A 162 10.36 -1.45 -11.05
CA GLN A 162 11.82 -1.33 -11.21
C GLN A 162 12.23 -0.40 -12.37
N LYS A 163 11.26 0.33 -12.97
CA LYS A 163 11.55 1.23 -14.09
C LYS A 163 12.29 2.48 -13.62
N SER A 164 13.33 2.86 -14.36
CA SER A 164 13.98 4.17 -14.22
C SER A 164 13.13 5.28 -14.83
N LEU A 165 13.51 6.54 -14.56
CA LEU A 165 12.79 7.71 -15.08
C LEU A 165 12.66 7.72 -16.61
N GLU A 166 13.69 7.24 -17.31
CA GLU A 166 13.76 7.17 -18.78
C GLU A 166 12.87 6.07 -19.36
N GLN A 167 12.42 5.12 -18.52
CA GLN A 167 11.60 3.97 -18.92
C GLN A 167 10.10 4.18 -18.64
N LEU A 168 9.72 5.37 -18.16
CA LEU A 168 8.32 5.69 -17.85
C LEU A 168 7.54 5.98 -19.13
N GLU A 169 6.69 5.05 -19.53
CA GLU A 169 5.89 5.15 -20.76
C GLU A 169 4.43 5.50 -20.47
N THR A 170 3.83 4.83 -19.48
CA THR A 170 2.39 4.93 -19.18
C THR A 170 2.11 5.91 -18.04
N LEU A 171 0.84 6.35 -17.92
CA LEU A 171 0.39 7.13 -16.78
C LEU A 171 0.55 6.34 -15.47
N THR A 172 0.32 5.02 -15.51
CA THR A 172 0.54 4.09 -14.40
C THR A 172 2.01 4.12 -13.95
N ASP A 173 2.97 4.01 -14.88
CA ASP A 173 4.40 4.10 -14.54
C ASP A 173 4.73 5.40 -13.83
N LYS A 174 4.22 6.52 -14.35
CA LYS A 174 4.50 7.85 -13.82
C LYS A 174 3.95 8.05 -12.42
N TRP A 175 2.73 7.55 -12.14
CA TRP A 175 2.14 7.60 -10.81
C TRP A 175 2.86 6.70 -9.81
N ILE A 176 3.24 5.47 -10.21
CA ILE A 176 4.00 4.58 -9.33
C ILE A 176 5.37 5.20 -9.02
N TYR A 177 6.04 5.75 -10.03
CA TYR A 177 7.32 6.44 -9.84
C TYR A 177 7.19 7.65 -8.89
N PHE A 178 6.12 8.45 -9.03
CA PHE A 178 5.81 9.53 -8.09
C PHE A 178 5.69 8.99 -6.66
N MET A 179 4.90 7.93 -6.44
CA MET A 179 4.70 7.34 -5.12
C MET A 179 6.01 6.83 -4.50
N GLN A 180 6.89 6.23 -5.32
CA GLN A 180 8.17 5.71 -4.82
C GLN A 180 9.21 6.80 -4.57
N SER A 181 9.29 7.78 -5.46
CA SER A 181 10.49 8.61 -5.63
C SER A 181 10.31 10.07 -5.22
N ALA A 182 9.09 10.59 -5.08
CA ALA A 182 8.87 12.02 -4.81
C ALA A 182 9.70 12.54 -3.63
N ARG A 183 9.82 11.77 -2.55
CA ARG A 183 10.56 12.15 -1.32
C ARG A 183 12.03 12.44 -1.55
N ILE A 184 12.67 11.77 -2.52
CA ILE A 184 14.11 11.88 -2.79
C ILE A 184 14.43 12.83 -3.94
N LEU A 185 13.43 13.33 -4.65
CA LEU A 185 13.63 14.27 -5.76
C LEU A 185 13.84 15.69 -5.23
N GLU A 186 14.76 16.42 -5.84
CA GLU A 186 15.01 17.84 -5.57
C GLU A 186 14.21 18.77 -6.47
N THR A 187 13.87 18.28 -7.66
CA THR A 187 13.06 18.99 -8.67
C THR A 187 12.09 18.01 -9.30
N VAL A 188 11.03 18.52 -9.90
CA VAL A 188 10.11 17.69 -10.69
C VAL A 188 10.78 17.32 -12.01
N PRO A 189 10.91 16.02 -12.37
CA PRO A 189 11.46 15.62 -13.65
C PRO A 189 10.54 16.00 -14.82
N GLU A 190 11.10 16.41 -15.95
CA GLU A 190 10.35 16.79 -17.15
C GLU A 190 9.35 15.71 -17.60
N THR A 191 9.74 14.43 -17.52
CA THR A 191 8.87 13.29 -17.87
C THR A 191 7.58 13.28 -17.04
N LEU A 192 7.63 13.71 -15.78
CA LEU A 192 6.48 13.78 -14.88
C LEU A 192 5.71 15.09 -15.02
N GLU A 193 6.38 16.20 -15.38
CA GLU A 193 5.74 17.49 -15.66
C GLU A 193 4.78 17.45 -16.85
N THR A 194 4.95 16.48 -17.77
CA THR A 194 4.01 16.27 -18.89
C THR A 194 2.60 15.90 -18.46
N VAL A 195 2.38 15.50 -17.19
CA VAL A 195 1.10 15.13 -16.63
C VAL A 195 0.67 16.21 -15.62
N PRO A 196 -0.31 17.08 -15.95
CA PRO A 196 -0.70 18.20 -15.09
C PRO A 196 -1.12 17.80 -13.69
N GLN A 197 -1.76 16.64 -13.54
CA GLN A 197 -2.20 16.11 -12.25
C GLN A 197 -1.02 15.69 -11.36
N ILE A 198 0.03 15.10 -11.95
CA ILE A 198 1.26 14.75 -11.22
C ILE A 198 2.01 16.03 -10.84
N GLN A 199 2.08 17.02 -11.73
CA GLN A 199 2.68 18.30 -11.42
C GLN A 199 1.97 18.98 -10.24
N ARG A 200 0.62 18.96 -10.21
CA ARG A 200 -0.16 19.48 -9.07
C ARG A 200 0.10 18.65 -7.80
N ALA A 201 0.20 17.33 -7.90
CA ALA A 201 0.53 16.49 -6.75
C ALA A 201 1.90 16.86 -6.15
N PHE A 202 2.91 17.17 -6.98
CA PHE A 202 4.19 17.69 -6.51
C PHE A 202 4.07 19.09 -5.86
N GLN A 203 3.21 19.97 -6.38
CA GLN A 203 2.95 21.28 -5.75
C GLN A 203 2.36 21.11 -4.35
N ILE A 204 1.39 20.20 -4.16
CA ILE A 204 0.83 19.88 -2.86
C ILE A 204 1.88 19.25 -1.94
N ALA A 205 2.70 18.35 -2.49
CA ALA A 205 3.75 17.67 -1.74
C ALA A 205 4.96 18.55 -1.38
N ASN A 206 5.06 19.76 -1.94
CA ASN A 206 6.19 20.64 -1.70
C ASN A 206 6.18 21.19 -0.27
N GLN A 207 7.22 20.90 0.51
CA GLN A 207 7.35 21.31 1.91
C GLN A 207 7.28 22.83 2.11
N THR A 208 7.64 23.63 1.10
CA THR A 208 7.55 25.10 1.19
C THR A 208 6.10 25.61 1.24
N ASN A 209 5.13 24.79 0.85
CA ASN A 209 3.71 25.10 0.84
C ASN A 209 2.99 24.60 2.12
N LEU A 210 3.73 23.97 3.05
CA LEU A 210 3.17 23.45 4.29
C LEU A 210 3.26 24.47 5.41
N THR A 211 2.28 24.45 6.32
CA THR A 211 2.36 25.17 7.58
C THR A 211 3.38 24.53 8.51
N ARG A 212 3.73 25.22 9.59
CA ARG A 212 4.66 24.70 10.59
C ARG A 212 4.09 23.44 11.28
N GLU A 213 2.80 23.46 11.59
CA GLU A 213 2.10 22.34 12.21
C GLU A 213 2.08 21.11 11.28
N GLU A 214 1.90 21.33 9.99
CA GLU A 214 1.95 20.25 8.98
C GLU A 214 3.37 19.66 8.83
N LEU A 215 4.40 20.51 8.90
CA LEU A 215 5.80 20.04 8.87
C LEU A 215 6.13 19.23 10.12
N ASP A 216 5.68 19.66 11.31
CA ASP A 216 5.85 18.91 12.56
C ASP A 216 5.15 17.54 12.49
N GLU A 217 3.98 17.47 11.86
CA GLU A 217 3.26 16.20 11.66
C GLU A 217 4.00 15.26 10.69
N VAL A 218 4.51 15.78 9.58
CA VAL A 218 5.35 15.01 8.64
C VAL A 218 6.57 14.43 9.35
N GLU A 219 7.28 15.24 10.16
CA GLU A 219 8.47 14.78 10.89
C GLU A 219 8.13 13.67 11.90
N LYS A 220 7.05 13.82 12.66
CA LYS A 220 6.59 12.80 13.62
C LYS A 220 6.27 11.48 12.93
N VAL A 221 5.56 11.53 11.82
CA VAL A 221 5.19 10.31 11.07
C VAL A 221 6.43 9.65 10.46
N GLU A 222 7.36 10.42 9.89
CA GLU A 222 8.60 9.89 9.33
C GLU A 222 9.46 9.21 10.42
N LEU A 223 9.62 9.83 11.59
CA LEU A 223 10.32 9.26 12.74
C LEU A 223 9.65 7.97 13.22
N PHE A 224 8.33 7.99 13.41
CA PHE A 224 7.58 6.80 13.81
C PHE A 224 7.79 5.64 12.84
N LEU A 225 7.69 5.87 11.52
CA LEU A 225 7.91 4.83 10.52
C LEU A 225 9.34 4.31 10.53
N GLN A 226 10.33 5.18 10.76
CA GLN A 226 11.72 4.76 10.88
C GLN A 226 11.94 3.89 12.12
N ASP A 227 11.40 4.26 13.28
CA ASP A 227 11.47 3.47 14.50
C ASP A 227 10.81 2.10 14.34
N GLN A 228 9.63 2.03 13.68
CA GLN A 228 8.98 0.76 13.39
C GLN A 228 9.83 -0.14 12.48
N ARG A 229 10.43 0.42 11.41
CA ARG A 229 11.33 -0.34 10.53
C ARG A 229 12.56 -0.84 11.26
N ASN A 230 13.16 -0.01 12.13
CA ASN A 230 14.30 -0.40 12.95
C ASN A 230 13.92 -1.54 13.91
N ALA A 231 12.78 -1.45 14.57
CA ALA A 231 12.30 -2.50 15.50
C ALA A 231 12.04 -3.83 14.76
N ILE A 232 11.43 -3.80 13.58
CA ILE A 232 11.22 -5.00 12.75
C ILE A 232 12.56 -5.60 12.33
N SER A 233 13.49 -4.79 11.79
CA SER A 233 14.81 -5.24 11.37
C SER A 233 15.61 -5.84 12.53
N PHE A 234 15.50 -5.26 13.72
CA PHE A 234 16.13 -5.80 14.93
C PHE A 234 15.55 -7.17 15.28
N ALA A 235 14.22 -7.29 15.35
CA ALA A 235 13.55 -8.56 15.65
C ALA A 235 13.84 -9.66 14.62
N GLU A 236 13.89 -9.30 13.31
CA GLU A 236 14.26 -10.24 12.24
C GLU A 236 15.71 -10.73 12.39
N ASN A 237 16.63 -9.84 12.74
CA ASN A 237 18.03 -10.22 12.95
C ASN A 237 18.19 -11.11 14.18
N GLU A 238 17.52 -10.83 15.30
CA GLU A 238 17.50 -11.71 16.48
C GLU A 238 16.94 -13.08 16.13
N ALA A 239 15.77 -13.16 15.49
CA ALA A 239 15.15 -14.42 15.08
C ALA A 239 16.06 -15.23 14.13
N ARG A 240 16.74 -14.55 13.18
CA ARG A 240 17.70 -15.18 12.28
C ARG A 240 18.91 -15.74 13.05
N GLN A 241 19.45 -14.99 14.01
CA GLN A 241 20.56 -15.41 14.84
C GLN A 241 20.19 -16.60 15.73
N GLU A 242 19.02 -16.56 16.38
CA GLU A 242 18.50 -17.66 17.18
C GLU A 242 18.34 -18.93 16.33
N LYS A 243 17.78 -18.80 15.13
CA LYS A 243 17.60 -19.93 14.20
C LYS A 243 18.93 -20.49 13.70
N ALA A 244 19.90 -19.64 13.42
CA ALA A 244 21.26 -20.05 13.06
C ALA A 244 21.94 -20.86 14.19
N VAL A 245 21.81 -20.39 15.44
CA VAL A 245 22.30 -21.12 16.63
C VAL A 245 21.59 -22.44 16.83
N GLU A 246 20.25 -22.50 16.66
CA GLU A 246 19.48 -23.74 16.74
C GLU A 246 19.96 -24.77 15.72
N ILE A 247 20.11 -24.36 14.45
CA ILE A 247 20.61 -25.23 13.36
C ILE A 247 22.04 -25.68 13.66
N ALA A 248 22.93 -24.78 14.08
CA ALA A 248 24.32 -25.11 14.45
C ALA A 248 24.36 -26.19 15.52
N ARG A 249 23.57 -26.07 16.59
CA ARG A 249 23.49 -27.07 17.67
C ARG A 249 23.11 -28.47 17.17
N GLN A 250 22.17 -28.56 16.22
CA GLN A 250 21.75 -29.83 15.63
C GLN A 250 22.87 -30.45 14.77
N LEU A 251 23.75 -29.62 14.19
CA LEU A 251 24.82 -30.07 13.29
C LEU A 251 26.16 -30.32 14.01
N LEU A 252 26.33 -29.91 15.27
CA LEU A 252 27.60 -30.01 16.00
C LEU A 252 28.20 -31.43 16.01
N ASN A 253 27.38 -32.46 16.09
CA ASN A 253 27.82 -33.88 16.11
C ASN A 253 27.88 -34.53 14.73
N ILE A 254 27.56 -33.80 13.67
CA ILE A 254 27.39 -34.35 12.32
C ILE A 254 28.42 -33.75 11.35
N LEU A 255 28.74 -32.47 11.49
CA LEU A 255 29.57 -31.70 10.56
C LEU A 255 30.73 -31.02 11.27
N ASP A 256 31.77 -30.66 10.51
CA ASP A 256 32.89 -29.83 10.97
C ASP A 256 32.47 -28.34 11.10
N ASP A 257 33.24 -27.60 11.90
CA ASP A 257 32.93 -26.19 12.22
C ASP A 257 32.93 -25.27 10.99
N GLN A 258 33.76 -25.54 9.98
CA GLN A 258 33.80 -24.74 8.75
C GLN A 258 32.53 -24.93 7.93
N THR A 259 32.04 -26.16 7.85
CA THR A 259 30.80 -26.49 7.15
C THR A 259 29.59 -25.90 7.88
N ILE A 260 29.56 -25.98 9.21
CA ILE A 260 28.50 -25.35 10.02
C ILE A 260 28.51 -23.83 9.82
N SER A 261 29.68 -23.20 9.86
CA SER A 261 29.84 -21.74 9.64
C SER A 261 29.28 -21.32 8.27
N ARG A 262 29.62 -22.03 7.20
CA ARG A 262 29.08 -21.74 5.85
C ARG A 262 27.58 -21.93 5.75
N THR A 263 27.02 -22.89 6.47
CA THR A 263 25.58 -23.22 6.40
C THR A 263 24.74 -22.27 7.23
N THR A 264 25.24 -21.82 8.39
CA THR A 264 24.47 -21.02 9.34
C THR A 264 24.82 -19.52 9.31
N GLY A 265 25.99 -19.15 8.75
CA GLY A 265 26.53 -17.80 8.81
C GLY A 265 27.17 -17.41 10.16
N LEU A 266 27.18 -18.32 11.15
CA LEU A 266 27.85 -18.11 12.42
C LEU A 266 29.39 -18.11 12.26
N SER A 267 30.08 -17.31 13.03
CA SER A 267 31.53 -17.32 13.09
C SER A 267 32.06 -18.63 13.71
N LEU A 268 33.29 -19.01 13.38
CA LEU A 268 33.94 -20.19 13.99
C LEU A 268 34.01 -20.09 15.51
N ALA A 269 34.23 -18.88 16.06
CA ALA A 269 34.26 -18.64 17.50
C ALA A 269 32.91 -18.93 18.18
N GLU A 270 31.79 -18.52 17.55
CA GLU A 270 30.44 -18.80 18.04
C GLU A 270 30.18 -20.31 18.03
N ILE A 271 30.58 -21.03 16.96
CA ILE A 271 30.42 -22.49 16.87
C ILE A 271 31.23 -23.21 17.92
N GLN A 272 32.48 -22.80 18.16
CA GLN A 272 33.32 -23.37 19.20
C GLN A 272 32.71 -23.16 20.59
N ASN A 273 32.13 -21.98 20.86
CA ASN A 273 31.43 -21.73 22.12
C ASN A 273 30.14 -22.58 22.27
N LEU A 274 29.51 -23.01 21.17
CA LEU A 274 28.37 -23.93 21.23
C LEU A 274 28.77 -25.39 21.51
N ARG A 275 30.06 -25.77 21.30
CA ARG A 275 30.60 -27.09 21.61
C ARG A 275 31.08 -27.22 23.06
N SER A 276 31.41 -26.09 23.69
CA SER A 276 31.85 -26.02 25.10
C SER A 276 30.65 -26.07 26.07
#